data_f016c898b558c9f8f82f9ccdab8082bf
#
_entry.id   f016c898b558c9f8f82f9ccdab8082bf
#
_cell.length_a   1.000
_cell.length_b   1.000
_cell.length_c   1.000
_cell.angle_alpha   90.00
_cell.angle_beta   90.00
_cell.angle_gamma   90.00
#
_symmetry.space_group_name_H-M   'P 1'
#
loop_
_entity.id
_entity.type
_entity.pdbx_description
1 polymer ?
#
loop_
_entity_poly.entity_id
_entity_poly.type
_entity_poly.pdbx_seq_one_letter_code
_entity_poly.pdbx_strand_id
1 'polypeptide(L)'
;MTFANVGTLGAVPGQRDELVSRLTRRSDTLEQHGCLAYEVGVSDEKPDTVFVVELWTSAEAHRESLQLPEVQEAIADARPLLSGEFGGFRCDIVGSPFRD
;
A
#
# COMPACT_ATOMS: atom_id res chain seq x y z
N MET A 1 -12.39 -11.84 -8.33
CA MET A 1 -11.50 -12.53 -7.38
C MET A 1 -10.71 -11.49 -6.58
N THR A 2 -10.69 -11.64 -5.27
CA THR A 2 -9.96 -10.71 -4.42
C THR A 2 -8.47 -10.71 -4.77
N PHE A 3 -7.92 -9.52 -4.86
CA PHE A 3 -6.54 -9.30 -5.27
C PHE A 3 -5.74 -8.74 -4.09
N ALA A 4 -4.52 -9.23 -3.90
CA ALA A 4 -3.62 -8.74 -2.87
C ALA A 4 -2.37 -8.11 -3.49
N ASN A 5 -1.99 -6.97 -2.94
CA ASN A 5 -0.73 -6.29 -3.26
C ASN A 5 0.05 -6.21 -1.95
N VAL A 6 1.15 -6.95 -1.87
CA VAL A 6 1.98 -7.00 -0.67
C VAL A 6 3.34 -6.44 -1.07
N GLY A 7 3.70 -5.33 -0.46
CA GLY A 7 4.89 -4.64 -0.91
C GLY A 7 5.77 -4.08 0.20
N THR A 8 6.98 -3.72 -0.18
CA THR A 8 7.91 -2.99 0.65
C THR A 8 8.30 -1.72 -0.05
N LEU A 9 8.40 -0.65 0.72
CA LEU A 9 8.83 0.66 0.23
C LEU A 9 10.06 1.07 1.03
N GLY A 10 11.17 1.29 0.37
CA GLY A 10 12.35 1.84 1.03
C GLY A 10 12.13 3.32 1.29
N ALA A 11 12.42 3.75 2.52
CA ALA A 11 12.41 5.15 2.89
C ALA A 11 13.83 5.71 2.88
N VAL A 12 13.95 6.99 2.58
CA VAL A 12 15.21 7.71 2.79
C VAL A 12 15.57 7.54 4.27
N PRO A 13 16.85 7.27 4.61
CA PRO A 13 17.25 7.04 6.00
C PRO A 13 16.72 8.11 6.96
N GLY A 14 16.08 7.67 8.04
CA GLY A 14 15.50 8.56 9.04
C GLY A 14 14.09 9.07 8.71
N GLN A 15 13.55 8.74 7.52
CA GLN A 15 12.25 9.24 7.09
C GLN A 15 11.13 8.20 7.13
N ARG A 16 11.39 7.02 7.70
CA ARG A 16 10.39 5.95 7.77
C ARG A 16 9.10 6.41 8.44
N ASP A 17 9.20 7.05 9.60
CA ASP A 17 8.01 7.43 10.36
C ASP A 17 7.21 8.52 9.65
N GLU A 18 7.89 9.42 8.96
CA GLU A 18 7.21 10.43 8.16
C GLU A 18 6.48 9.79 6.97
N LEU A 19 7.11 8.79 6.34
CA LEU A 19 6.45 8.04 5.25
C LEU A 19 5.21 7.31 5.77
N VAL A 20 5.31 6.65 6.94
CA VAL A 20 4.17 5.99 7.57
C VAL A 20 3.05 7.00 7.81
N SER A 21 3.37 8.18 8.31
CA SER A 21 2.39 9.23 8.55
C SER A 21 1.64 9.63 7.28
N ARG A 22 2.36 9.71 6.15
CA ARG A 22 1.75 10.02 4.85
C ARG A 22 0.84 8.91 4.36
N LEU A 23 1.29 7.65 4.49
CA LEU A 23 0.55 6.49 4.01
C LEU A 23 -0.68 6.15 4.86
N THR A 24 -0.71 6.58 6.11
CA THR A 24 -1.81 6.27 7.03
C THR A 24 -2.82 7.40 7.17
N ARG A 25 -2.73 8.43 6.35
CA ARG A 25 -3.75 9.48 6.31
C ARG A 25 -5.08 8.86 5.91
N ARG A 26 -6.12 9.25 6.62
CA ARG A 26 -7.46 8.75 6.34
C ARG A 26 -7.86 9.09 4.91
N SER A 27 -8.37 8.09 4.21
CA SER A 27 -8.89 8.26 2.85
C SER A 27 -10.12 7.38 2.67
N ASP A 28 -11.24 8.01 2.32
CA ASP A 28 -12.46 7.28 2.00
C ASP A 28 -12.49 6.91 0.52
N THR A 29 -11.64 7.53 -0.28
CA THR A 29 -11.58 7.30 -1.73
C THR A 29 -11.20 5.87 -2.08
N LEU A 30 -10.21 5.30 -1.40
CA LEU A 30 -9.75 3.93 -1.69
C LEU A 30 -10.86 2.92 -1.45
N GLU A 31 -11.57 3.06 -0.32
CA GLU A 31 -12.66 2.16 0.03
C GLU A 31 -13.79 2.22 -1.01
N GLN A 32 -14.12 3.43 -1.47
CA GLN A 32 -15.15 3.63 -2.48
C GLN A 32 -14.80 3.00 -3.83
N HIS A 33 -13.51 2.77 -4.09
CA HIS A 33 -13.02 2.23 -5.34
C HIS A 33 -12.59 0.76 -5.23
N GLY A 34 -13.03 0.08 -4.19
CA GLY A 34 -12.82 -1.37 -4.08
C GLY A 34 -11.66 -1.82 -3.21
N CYS A 35 -11.06 -0.92 -2.44
CA CYS A 35 -10.04 -1.30 -1.47
C CYS A 35 -10.72 -1.91 -0.24
N LEU A 36 -10.38 -3.16 0.08
CA LEU A 36 -10.95 -3.89 1.20
C LEU A 36 -10.11 -3.76 2.46
N ALA A 37 -8.81 -3.60 2.31
CA ALA A 37 -7.88 -3.43 3.42
C ALA A 37 -6.63 -2.73 2.91
N TYR A 38 -6.05 -1.90 3.74
CA TYR A 38 -4.78 -1.22 3.45
C TYR A 38 -4.05 -1.08 4.77
N GLU A 39 -3.06 -1.94 5.00
CA GLU A 39 -2.33 -1.98 6.25
C GLU A 39 -0.89 -1.57 6.05
N VAL A 40 -0.37 -0.76 6.95
CA VAL A 40 1.00 -0.22 6.88
C VAL A 40 1.76 -0.72 8.11
N GLY A 41 2.91 -1.33 7.89
CA GLY A 41 3.70 -1.91 8.98
C GLY A 41 5.15 -1.51 8.93
N VAL A 42 5.83 -1.67 10.06
CA VAL A 42 7.26 -1.42 10.21
C VAL A 42 7.89 -2.56 10.98
N SER A 43 9.20 -2.73 10.82
CA SER A 43 9.98 -3.73 11.54
C SER A 43 11.31 -3.12 11.96
N ASP A 44 11.71 -3.37 13.20
CA ASP A 44 13.00 -2.89 13.70
C ASP A 44 14.19 -3.56 13.00
N GLU A 45 13.96 -4.74 12.40
CA GLU A 45 14.99 -5.42 11.62
C GLU A 45 15.31 -4.70 10.32
N LYS A 46 14.38 -3.88 9.83
CA LYS A 46 14.53 -3.10 8.61
C LYS A 46 14.08 -1.66 8.86
N PRO A 47 14.95 -0.87 9.51
CA PRO A 47 14.54 0.46 10.01
C PRO A 47 14.17 1.48 8.95
N ASP A 48 14.59 1.27 7.69
CA ASP A 48 14.28 2.18 6.59
C ASP A 48 13.32 1.56 5.58
N THR A 49 12.53 0.57 6.01
CA THR A 49 11.55 -0.10 5.15
C THR A 49 10.15 0.04 5.74
N VAL A 50 9.18 0.31 4.88
CA VAL A 50 7.76 0.31 5.23
C VAL A 50 7.10 -0.84 4.48
N PHE A 51 6.27 -1.60 5.18
CA PHE A 51 5.54 -2.76 4.64
C PHE A 51 4.10 -2.35 4.41
N VAL A 52 3.55 -2.73 3.27
CA VAL A 52 2.18 -2.41 2.91
C VAL A 52 1.46 -3.68 2.47
N VAL A 53 0.28 -3.91 3.03
CA VAL A 53 -0.58 -5.02 2.63
C VAL A 53 -1.91 -4.43 2.19
N GLU A 54 -2.28 -4.69 0.94
CA GLU A 54 -3.52 -4.19 0.37
C GLU A 54 -4.36 -5.34 -0.15
N LEU A 55 -5.65 -5.29 0.11
CA LEU A 55 -6.63 -6.19 -0.49
C LEU A 55 -7.63 -5.37 -1.29
N TRP A 56 -7.92 -5.83 -2.49
CA TRP A 56 -8.82 -5.15 -3.43
C TRP A 56 -9.86 -6.14 -3.97
N THR A 57 -11.00 -5.62 -4.37
CA THR A 57 -12.06 -6.46 -4.98
C THR A 57 -11.58 -7.15 -6.25
N SER A 58 -10.61 -6.55 -6.95
CA SER A 58 -10.01 -7.11 -8.15
C SER A 58 -8.69 -6.42 -8.46
N ALA A 59 -7.84 -7.05 -9.27
CA ALA A 59 -6.61 -6.43 -9.77
C ALA A 59 -6.93 -5.18 -10.57
N GLU A 60 -8.05 -5.20 -11.31
CA GLU A 60 -8.49 -4.07 -12.12
C GLU A 60 -8.84 -2.87 -11.24
N ALA A 61 -9.56 -3.08 -10.12
CA ALA A 61 -9.90 -2.02 -9.19
C ALA A 61 -8.64 -1.36 -8.63
N HIS A 62 -7.64 -2.16 -8.27
CA HIS A 62 -6.35 -1.63 -7.81
C HIS A 62 -5.69 -0.78 -8.89
N ARG A 63 -5.62 -1.30 -10.11
CA ARG A 63 -4.99 -0.60 -11.23
C ARG A 63 -5.69 0.73 -11.54
N GLU A 64 -7.03 0.72 -11.53
CA GLU A 64 -7.80 1.93 -11.76
C GLU A 64 -7.61 2.98 -10.66
N SER A 65 -7.41 2.53 -9.41
CA SER A 65 -7.19 3.46 -8.30
C SER A 65 -5.95 4.32 -8.50
N LEU A 66 -4.94 3.79 -9.20
CA LEU A 66 -3.68 4.49 -9.45
C LEU A 66 -3.86 5.67 -10.41
N GLN A 67 -5.01 5.76 -11.08
CA GLN A 67 -5.34 6.86 -11.98
C GLN A 67 -6.12 7.98 -11.31
N LEU A 68 -6.58 7.76 -10.07
CA LEU A 68 -7.37 8.76 -9.37
C LEU A 68 -6.49 9.95 -8.97
N PRO A 69 -6.96 11.19 -9.17
CA PRO A 69 -6.17 12.37 -8.82
C PRO A 69 -5.70 12.39 -7.38
N GLU A 70 -6.56 11.99 -6.44
CA GLU A 70 -6.21 11.93 -5.02
C GLU A 70 -5.06 10.95 -4.75
N VAL A 71 -5.08 9.78 -5.43
CA VAL A 71 -4.03 8.78 -5.28
C VAL A 71 -2.73 9.28 -5.90
N GLN A 72 -2.80 9.92 -7.06
CA GLN A 72 -1.62 10.49 -7.71
C GLN A 72 -0.98 11.60 -6.88
N GLU A 73 -1.81 12.42 -6.22
CA GLU A 73 -1.32 13.44 -5.29
C GLU A 73 -0.62 12.81 -4.10
N ALA A 74 -1.20 11.75 -3.53
CA ALA A 74 -0.60 11.04 -2.40
C ALA A 74 0.75 10.43 -2.78
N ILE A 75 0.85 9.85 -3.97
CA ILE A 75 2.10 9.28 -4.47
C ILE A 75 3.15 10.38 -4.64
N ALA A 76 2.77 11.50 -5.25
CA ALA A 76 3.68 12.62 -5.45
C ALA A 76 4.17 13.19 -4.12
N ASP A 77 3.29 13.25 -3.13
CA ASP A 77 3.59 13.75 -1.79
C ASP A 77 4.56 12.82 -1.03
N ALA A 78 4.45 11.51 -1.25
CA ALA A 78 5.32 10.54 -0.62
C ALA A 78 6.67 10.39 -1.32
N ARG A 79 6.76 10.75 -2.60
CA ARG A 79 7.95 10.51 -3.42
C ARG A 79 9.26 11.02 -2.82
N PRO A 80 9.33 12.24 -2.24
CA PRO A 80 10.58 12.72 -1.66
C PRO A 80 11.08 11.88 -0.48
N LEU A 81 10.22 11.06 0.12
CA LEU A 81 10.56 10.22 1.26
C LEU A 81 11.00 8.82 0.84
N LEU A 82 10.83 8.48 -0.44
CA LEU A 82 11.16 7.15 -0.96
C LEU A 82 12.61 7.08 -1.41
N SER A 83 13.28 5.96 -1.06
CA SER A 83 14.67 5.74 -1.45
C SER A 83 14.81 5.22 -2.89
N GLY A 84 13.70 4.70 -3.45
CA GLY A 84 13.73 4.04 -4.76
C GLY A 84 13.82 2.53 -4.67
N GLU A 85 13.98 1.97 -3.47
CA GLU A 85 13.97 0.53 -3.28
C GLU A 85 12.54 0.05 -3.07
N PHE A 86 12.10 -0.89 -3.89
CA PHE A 86 10.76 -1.46 -3.82
C PHE A 86 10.86 -2.97 -3.92
N GLY A 87 9.95 -3.66 -3.23
CA GLY A 87 9.86 -5.09 -3.30
C GLY A 87 8.43 -5.56 -3.09
N GLY A 88 8.25 -6.88 -3.12
CA GLY A 88 6.95 -7.46 -2.85
C GLY A 88 6.42 -8.27 -4.00
N PHE A 89 5.14 -8.59 -3.93
CA PHE A 89 4.48 -9.41 -4.92
C PHE A 89 2.98 -9.12 -4.94
N ARG A 90 2.32 -9.62 -5.98
CA ARG A 90 0.88 -9.52 -6.16
C ARG A 90 0.34 -10.93 -6.36
N CYS A 91 -0.88 -11.16 -5.87
CA CYS A 91 -1.51 -12.45 -6.04
C CYS A 91 -3.04 -12.34 -5.98
N ASP A 92 -3.69 -13.37 -6.45
CA ASP A 92 -5.13 -13.53 -6.26
C ASP A 92 -5.36 -14.36 -5.00
N ILE A 93 -6.30 -13.92 -4.18
CA ILE A 93 -6.70 -14.65 -2.99
C ILE A 93 -7.68 -15.75 -3.42
N VAL A 94 -7.31 -16.99 -3.17
CA VAL A 94 -8.13 -18.13 -3.60
C VAL A 94 -8.96 -18.75 -2.49
N GLY A 95 -8.72 -18.38 -1.23
CA GLY A 95 -9.49 -18.91 -0.12
C GLY A 95 -8.93 -18.56 1.24
N SER A 96 -9.66 -18.98 2.27
CA SER A 96 -9.27 -18.77 3.65
C SER A 96 -9.90 -19.87 4.51
N PRO A 97 -9.21 -20.38 5.56
CA PRO A 97 -9.83 -21.33 6.48
C PRO A 97 -10.89 -20.68 7.37
N PHE A 98 -11.01 -19.35 7.34
CA PHE A 98 -12.01 -18.62 8.14
C PHE A 98 -13.26 -18.25 7.33
N ARG A 99 -13.32 -18.62 6.06
CA ARG A 99 -14.44 -18.33 5.16
C ARG A 99 -14.78 -19.58 4.35
N ASP A 100 -16.03 -19.70 3.98
CA ASP A 100 -16.52 -20.81 3.15
C ASP A 100 -15.99 -20.76 1.71
#